data_231f82cd807c3067587785fb1a9f0503
#
_entry.id   231f82cd807c3067587785fb1a9f0503
#
_cell.length_a   1.000
_cell.length_b   1.000
_cell.length_c   1.000
_cell.angle_alpha   90.00
_cell.angle_beta   90.00
_cell.angle_gamma   90.00
#
_symmetry.space_group_name_H-M   'P 1'
#
loop_
_entity.id
_entity.type
_entity.pdbx_description
1 polymer ?
#
loop_
_entity_poly.entity_id
_entity_poly.type
_entity_poly.pdbx_seq_one_letter_code
_entity_poly.pdbx_strand_id
1 'polypeptide(L)'
;MKKRMLSLPLSAWFLLALCACGGGSAPTFDLHTETAYTHIDGLYVDTDYQDPEGQDRHMLYLFYTVYTPDQPLSVRSDATQLTVGEGETYSAEHYTGQCRLMPSYYYSSYLQDVSVGAPLAVVETFRIPAEVLTSGQAITLTNAQIPEMDQLILSTEDLVLCQGVEEVAQAADPTGYDRIQALRAEADPETAQQVRQAVNGRAWNCYIDGISYQIAFSQPSDFTLTDQAETVTGTYTVEQGYIACQVHSSGRVVEIPYQWEEDGSIDLDLLSVFDQREG
;
A
#
# COMPACT_ATOMS: atom_id res chain seq x y z
N MET A 1 33.57 -29.26 37.87
CA MET A 1 33.73 -28.44 36.66
C MET A 1 32.35 -27.86 36.29
N LYS A 2 32.08 -26.58 36.60
CA LYS A 2 30.81 -25.90 36.28
C LYS A 2 30.97 -25.21 34.91
N LYS A 3 30.24 -25.68 33.89
CA LYS A 3 30.15 -24.99 32.60
C LYS A 3 29.29 -23.72 32.77
N ARG A 4 29.92 -22.55 32.63
CA ARG A 4 29.24 -21.27 32.49
C ARG A 4 28.69 -21.21 31.03
N MET A 5 27.36 -21.25 30.88
CA MET A 5 26.68 -20.84 29.64
C MET A 5 26.78 -19.31 29.55
N LEU A 6 27.46 -18.80 28.55
CA LEU A 6 27.35 -17.39 28.14
C LEU A 6 25.99 -17.21 27.45
N SER A 7 25.10 -16.48 28.11
CA SER A 7 23.91 -15.93 27.48
C SER A 7 24.34 -14.72 26.63
N LEU A 8 24.39 -14.88 25.32
CA LEU A 8 24.47 -13.75 24.42
C LEU A 8 23.11 -13.04 24.43
N PRO A 9 23.07 -11.70 24.48
CA PRO A 9 21.82 -10.95 24.50
C PRO A 9 21.08 -11.12 23.18
N LEU A 10 19.77 -11.37 23.28
CA LEU A 10 18.83 -11.58 22.18
C LEU A 10 18.80 -10.41 21.16
N SER A 11 19.28 -9.22 21.57
CA SER A 11 19.34 -8.01 20.75
C SER A 11 20.27 -8.08 19.53
N ALA A 12 21.26 -9.01 19.54
CA ALA A 12 22.19 -9.15 18.42
C ALA A 12 21.61 -9.94 17.22
N TRP A 13 20.49 -10.65 17.40
CA TRP A 13 19.87 -11.44 16.35
C TRP A 13 18.81 -10.68 15.52
N PHE A 14 18.27 -9.61 16.08
CA PHE A 14 17.24 -8.81 15.38
C PHE A 14 17.83 -7.90 14.31
N LEU A 15 19.07 -7.43 14.48
CA LEU A 15 19.78 -6.61 13.49
C LEU A 15 20.21 -7.42 12.24
N LEU A 16 20.27 -8.75 12.32
CA LEU A 16 20.63 -9.61 11.19
C LEU A 16 19.42 -10.04 10.33
N ALA A 17 18.20 -9.92 10.84
CA ALA A 17 16.99 -10.28 10.11
C ALA A 17 16.53 -9.16 9.15
N LEU A 18 16.91 -7.89 9.40
CA LEU A 18 16.62 -6.76 8.51
C LEU A 18 17.56 -6.68 7.31
N CYS A 19 18.68 -7.42 7.30
CA CYS A 19 19.65 -7.43 6.20
C CYS A 19 19.41 -8.51 5.13
N ALA A 20 18.32 -9.27 5.19
CA ALA A 20 18.11 -10.44 4.32
C ALA A 20 17.14 -10.21 3.15
N CYS A 21 16.70 -8.99 2.87
CA CYS A 21 15.85 -8.67 1.74
C CYS A 21 16.58 -7.73 0.77
N GLY A 22 17.08 -8.29 -0.34
CA GLY A 22 17.47 -7.57 -1.55
C GLY A 22 18.71 -6.68 -1.45
N GLY A 23 19.67 -6.85 -2.34
CA GLY A 23 20.90 -6.05 -2.47
C GLY A 23 20.65 -4.60 -2.88
N GLY A 24 20.01 -3.82 -2.01
CA GLY A 24 19.94 -2.38 -2.09
C GLY A 24 21.06 -1.76 -1.26
N SER A 25 21.65 -0.65 -1.71
CA SER A 25 22.57 0.16 -0.94
C SER A 25 21.97 0.47 0.44
N ALA A 26 22.84 0.48 1.48
CA ALA A 26 22.41 0.81 2.84
C ALA A 26 21.61 2.12 2.84
N PRO A 27 20.54 2.17 3.65
CA PRO A 27 19.68 3.34 3.74
C PRO A 27 20.47 4.60 4.09
N THR A 28 20.16 5.69 3.39
CA THR A 28 20.94 6.92 3.43
C THR A 28 20.55 7.85 4.57
N PHE A 29 19.36 7.67 5.16
CA PHE A 29 18.81 8.61 6.15
C PHE A 29 18.25 7.85 7.35
N ASP A 30 18.81 8.14 8.53
CA ASP A 30 18.33 7.60 9.79
C ASP A 30 17.98 8.76 10.73
N LEU A 31 16.76 8.79 11.21
CA LEU A 31 16.33 9.65 12.28
C LEU A 31 16.21 8.84 13.56
N HIS A 32 16.97 9.24 14.59
CA HIS A 32 16.91 8.65 15.92
C HIS A 32 16.43 9.69 16.91
N THR A 33 15.28 9.46 17.52
CA THR A 33 14.76 10.28 18.60
C THR A 33 14.72 9.49 19.91
N GLU A 34 14.36 10.14 21.03
CA GLU A 34 14.19 9.42 22.30
C GLU A 34 12.98 8.47 22.28
N THR A 35 12.03 8.68 21.37
CA THR A 35 10.75 7.95 21.34
C THR A 35 10.59 7.03 20.14
N ALA A 36 11.26 7.31 19.00
CA ALA A 36 11.13 6.55 17.78
C ALA A 36 12.41 6.59 16.94
N TYR A 37 12.57 5.54 16.14
CA TYR A 37 13.56 5.47 15.06
C TYR A 37 12.80 5.46 13.75
N THR A 38 13.13 6.37 12.84
CA THR A 38 12.53 6.44 11.51
C THR A 38 13.62 6.28 10.46
N HIS A 39 13.35 5.42 9.51
CA HIS A 39 14.21 5.11 8.40
C HIS A 39 13.47 5.42 7.10
N ILE A 40 14.08 6.17 6.18
CA ILE A 40 13.52 6.39 4.87
C ILE A 40 13.96 5.23 3.96
N ASP A 41 13.01 4.41 3.56
CA ASP A 41 13.24 3.26 2.67
C ASP A 41 13.42 3.73 1.21
N GLY A 42 12.79 4.85 0.82
CA GLY A 42 12.96 5.45 -0.50
C GLY A 42 11.93 6.51 -0.86
N LEU A 43 12.23 7.23 -1.95
CA LEU A 43 11.34 8.17 -2.60
C LEU A 43 11.22 7.79 -4.08
N TYR A 44 10.03 7.44 -4.51
CA TYR A 44 9.77 6.99 -5.88
C TYR A 44 8.73 7.88 -6.53
N VAL A 45 8.87 8.11 -7.83
CA VAL A 45 7.95 8.95 -8.59
C VAL A 45 7.36 8.14 -9.73
N ASP A 46 6.04 8.01 -9.75
CA ASP A 46 5.29 7.53 -10.91
C ASP A 46 5.12 8.68 -11.89
N THR A 47 5.88 8.61 -12.99
CA THR A 47 5.87 9.63 -14.05
C THR A 47 4.72 9.44 -15.06
N ASP A 48 4.08 8.27 -15.07
CA ASP A 48 2.93 7.96 -15.93
C ASP A 48 1.59 8.19 -15.21
N TYR A 49 1.64 8.71 -13.98
CA TYR A 49 0.44 9.05 -13.22
C TYR A 49 -0.46 10.00 -14.01
N GLN A 50 -1.74 9.66 -14.11
CA GLN A 50 -2.74 10.50 -14.75
C GLN A 50 -3.50 11.28 -13.66
N ASP A 51 -3.20 12.58 -13.54
CA ASP A 51 -3.92 13.44 -12.61
C ASP A 51 -5.40 13.55 -13.00
N PRO A 52 -6.35 13.25 -12.11
CA PRO A 52 -7.79 13.33 -12.41
C PRO A 52 -8.24 14.74 -12.79
N GLU A 53 -7.54 15.79 -12.34
CA GLU A 53 -7.82 17.19 -12.66
C GLU A 53 -7.18 17.62 -13.99
N GLY A 54 -6.44 16.72 -14.66
CA GLY A 54 -5.76 16.97 -15.93
C GLY A 54 -4.59 17.94 -15.82
N GLN A 55 -3.99 18.08 -14.63
CA GLN A 55 -2.82 18.89 -14.39
C GLN A 55 -1.53 18.09 -14.69
N ASP A 56 -0.44 18.77 -14.97
CA ASP A 56 0.88 18.14 -15.17
C ASP A 56 1.52 17.85 -13.80
N ARG A 57 1.06 16.78 -13.18
CA ARG A 57 1.49 16.28 -11.86
C ARG A 57 1.92 14.83 -11.95
N HIS A 58 2.89 14.48 -11.15
CA HIS A 58 3.32 13.12 -10.91
C HIS A 58 2.91 12.69 -9.49
N MET A 59 2.82 11.38 -9.26
CA MET A 59 2.61 10.82 -7.94
C MET A 59 3.96 10.45 -7.31
N LEU A 60 4.29 11.11 -6.21
CA LEU A 60 5.46 10.77 -5.41
C LEU A 60 5.03 9.84 -4.27
N TYR A 61 5.80 8.77 -4.07
CA TYR A 61 5.66 7.80 -2.99
C TYR A 61 6.84 7.95 -2.03
N LEU A 62 6.54 8.24 -0.76
CA LEU A 62 7.48 8.24 0.34
C LEU A 62 7.33 6.95 1.12
N PHE A 63 8.37 6.13 1.14
CA PHE A 63 8.43 4.90 1.92
C PHE A 63 9.32 5.11 3.13
N TYR A 64 8.81 4.74 4.30
CA TYR A 64 9.59 4.80 5.53
C TYR A 64 9.18 3.74 6.53
N THR A 65 10.09 3.34 7.39
CA THR A 65 9.86 2.41 8.48
C THR A 65 9.99 3.10 9.81
N VAL A 66 9.01 2.91 10.70
CA VAL A 66 9.01 3.44 12.06
C VAL A 66 9.17 2.30 13.05
N TYR A 67 10.03 2.49 14.03
CA TYR A 67 10.26 1.56 15.13
C TYR A 67 10.24 2.32 16.46
N THR A 68 9.52 1.80 17.45
CA THR A 68 9.47 2.36 18.79
C THR A 68 10.02 1.37 19.81
N PRO A 69 11.14 1.69 20.50
CA PRO A 69 11.74 0.77 21.46
C PRO A 69 10.95 0.66 22.76
N ASP A 70 10.40 1.77 23.29
CA ASP A 70 9.95 1.87 24.67
C ASP A 70 8.54 2.44 24.85
N GLN A 71 8.02 3.19 23.88
CA GLN A 71 6.72 3.87 23.98
C GLN A 71 5.83 3.57 22.78
N PRO A 72 4.52 3.42 22.97
CA PRO A 72 3.60 3.26 21.84
C PRO A 72 3.56 4.56 21.01
N LEU A 73 3.52 4.40 19.69
CA LEU A 73 3.31 5.45 18.72
C LEU A 73 2.15 5.04 17.81
N SER A 74 1.33 5.99 17.39
CA SER A 74 0.30 5.73 16.38
C SER A 74 0.59 6.59 15.15
N VAL A 75 0.57 6.00 13.98
CA VAL A 75 0.85 6.66 12.69
C VAL A 75 -0.30 6.50 11.72
N ARG A 76 -0.39 7.43 10.75
CA ARG A 76 -1.29 7.36 9.60
C ARG A 76 -0.47 7.60 8.34
N SER A 77 -0.92 7.09 7.22
CA SER A 77 -0.24 7.27 5.93
C SER A 77 -0.59 8.58 5.20
N ASP A 78 -1.21 9.53 5.88
CA ASP A 78 -1.57 10.85 5.36
C ASP A 78 -1.13 11.99 6.31
N ALA A 79 -0.19 11.69 7.22
CA ALA A 79 0.21 12.61 8.27
C ALA A 79 1.36 13.55 7.87
N THR A 80 2.11 13.21 6.82
CA THR A 80 3.27 13.97 6.40
C THR A 80 2.90 15.11 5.45
N GLN A 81 3.59 16.21 5.60
CA GLN A 81 3.65 17.31 4.64
C GLN A 81 5.06 17.38 4.05
N LEU A 82 5.15 17.62 2.77
CA LEU A 82 6.38 17.68 2.01
C LEU A 82 6.53 19.08 1.40
N THR A 83 7.66 19.74 1.63
CA THR A 83 7.99 21.04 1.04
C THR A 83 9.26 20.91 0.21
N VAL A 84 9.27 21.46 -1.01
CA VAL A 84 10.43 21.47 -1.89
C VAL A 84 11.03 22.86 -1.94
N GLY A 85 12.27 23.01 -1.49
CA GLY A 85 12.96 24.28 -1.37
C GLY A 85 12.22 25.28 -0.47
N GLU A 86 12.06 26.52 -0.96
CA GLU A 86 11.23 27.58 -0.34
C GLU A 86 9.82 27.65 -0.98
N GLY A 87 9.42 26.59 -1.69
CA GLY A 87 8.19 26.53 -2.49
C GLY A 87 6.95 26.14 -1.69
N GLU A 88 6.00 25.56 -2.42
CA GLU A 88 4.74 25.09 -1.86
C GLU A 88 4.92 23.84 -1.00
N THR A 89 3.98 23.69 -0.06
CA THR A 89 3.88 22.48 0.78
C THR A 89 2.76 21.60 0.26
N TYR A 90 3.07 20.33 0.07
CA TYR A 90 2.17 19.29 -0.40
C TYR A 90 1.81 18.38 0.78
N SER A 91 0.53 18.16 0.99
CA SER A 91 0.04 17.21 2.00
C SER A 91 0.00 15.82 1.44
N ALA A 92 0.31 14.84 2.26
CA ALA A 92 0.11 13.46 1.89
C ALA A 92 -1.38 13.19 1.60
N GLU A 93 -1.63 12.38 0.58
CA GLU A 93 -2.96 12.01 0.15
C GLU A 93 -3.21 10.52 0.41
N HIS A 94 -4.45 10.21 0.74
CA HIS A 94 -4.83 8.83 0.90
C HIS A 94 -5.16 8.21 -0.47
N TYR A 95 -4.19 7.51 -1.08
CA TYR A 95 -4.35 6.89 -2.38
C TYR A 95 -4.24 5.36 -2.30
N THR A 96 -5.29 4.72 -1.82
CA THR A 96 -5.31 3.28 -1.53
C THR A 96 -5.19 2.38 -2.75
N GLY A 97 -5.74 2.80 -3.90
CA GLY A 97 -5.87 1.92 -5.08
C GLY A 97 -4.55 1.37 -5.58
N GLN A 98 -3.51 2.20 -5.61
CA GLN A 98 -2.20 1.82 -6.13
C GLN A 98 -1.30 1.20 -5.05
N CYS A 99 -1.44 1.61 -3.79
CA CYS A 99 -0.65 1.07 -2.68
C CYS A 99 -0.90 -0.42 -2.39
N ARG A 100 -1.98 -1.00 -2.92
CA ARG A 100 -2.23 -2.45 -2.86
C ARG A 100 -1.14 -3.29 -3.51
N LEU A 101 -0.41 -2.73 -4.46
CA LEU A 101 0.73 -3.42 -5.09
C LEU A 101 1.93 -3.54 -4.16
N MET A 102 1.90 -2.84 -3.01
CA MET A 102 2.96 -2.76 -2.01
C MET A 102 2.45 -3.26 -0.65
N PRO A 103 2.05 -4.54 -0.54
CA PRO A 103 1.34 -5.07 0.63
C PRO A 103 2.20 -5.16 1.90
N SER A 104 3.50 -4.91 1.81
CA SER A 104 4.39 -4.84 2.97
C SER A 104 4.32 -3.50 3.69
N TYR A 105 3.68 -2.49 3.09
CA TYR A 105 3.59 -1.13 3.62
C TYR A 105 2.16 -0.80 4.06
N TYR A 106 2.07 -0.12 5.21
CA TYR A 106 0.81 0.46 5.69
C TYR A 106 0.48 1.74 4.92
N TYR A 107 -0.76 1.86 4.44
CA TYR A 107 -1.20 2.96 3.56
C TYR A 107 -2.61 3.49 3.92
N SER A 108 -3.04 3.38 5.17
CA SER A 108 -4.38 3.80 5.58
C SER A 108 -4.37 5.14 6.31
N SER A 109 -5.41 5.96 6.14
CA SER A 109 -5.65 7.19 6.90
C SER A 109 -6.10 6.93 8.36
N TYR A 110 -6.43 5.69 8.70
CA TYR A 110 -6.70 5.33 10.10
C TYR A 110 -5.39 5.27 10.89
N LEU A 111 -5.51 5.56 12.20
CA LEU A 111 -4.37 5.40 13.11
C LEU A 111 -4.02 3.93 13.26
N GLN A 112 -2.76 3.61 13.01
CA GLN A 112 -2.18 2.30 13.26
C GLN A 112 -1.19 2.40 14.41
N ASP A 113 -1.38 1.57 15.42
CA ASP A 113 -0.44 1.50 16.52
C ASP A 113 0.83 0.75 16.09
N VAL A 114 1.97 1.42 16.31
CA VAL A 114 3.29 0.81 16.17
C VAL A 114 3.57 0.03 17.45
N SER A 115 3.64 -1.29 17.36
CA SER A 115 3.93 -2.13 18.50
C SER A 115 5.35 -1.90 19.01
N VAL A 116 5.51 -1.74 20.32
CA VAL A 116 6.82 -1.62 20.96
C VAL A 116 7.69 -2.81 20.57
N GLY A 117 8.88 -2.53 20.04
CA GLY A 117 9.83 -3.55 19.61
C GLY A 117 9.56 -4.17 18.23
N ALA A 118 8.54 -3.71 17.49
CA ALA A 118 8.28 -4.16 16.12
C ALA A 118 8.25 -2.98 15.16
N PRO A 119 8.87 -3.07 13.97
CA PRO A 119 8.80 -2.03 12.96
C PRO A 119 7.43 -2.01 12.27
N LEU A 120 7.00 -0.81 11.86
CA LEU A 120 5.89 -0.61 10.93
C LEU A 120 6.41 0.11 9.69
N ALA A 121 6.28 -0.52 8.54
CA ALA A 121 6.58 0.10 7.25
C ALA A 121 5.34 0.88 6.76
N VAL A 122 5.55 2.11 6.29
CA VAL A 122 4.49 3.05 5.87
C VAL A 122 4.81 3.58 4.48
N VAL A 123 3.79 3.76 3.66
CA VAL A 123 3.87 4.49 2.39
C VAL A 123 2.88 5.64 2.41
N GLU A 124 3.35 6.82 2.02
CA GLU A 124 2.55 8.02 1.83
C GLU A 124 2.69 8.52 0.40
N THR A 125 1.63 9.13 -0.13
CA THR A 125 1.58 9.59 -1.52
C THR A 125 1.33 11.08 -1.61
N PHE A 126 1.94 11.74 -2.61
CA PHE A 126 1.83 13.17 -2.83
C PHE A 126 1.66 13.46 -4.32
N ARG A 127 0.71 14.32 -4.69
CA ARG A 127 0.60 14.85 -6.05
C ARG A 127 1.44 16.11 -6.18
N ILE A 128 2.50 16.05 -6.97
CA ILE A 128 3.50 17.13 -7.09
C ILE A 128 3.66 17.53 -8.56
N PRO A 129 3.71 18.84 -8.89
CA PRO A 129 4.00 19.29 -10.24
C PRO A 129 5.31 18.72 -10.77
N ALA A 130 5.32 18.25 -12.02
CA ALA A 130 6.48 17.60 -12.64
C ALA A 130 7.75 18.47 -12.62
N GLU A 131 7.60 19.77 -12.82
CA GLU A 131 8.69 20.74 -12.79
C GLU A 131 9.39 20.86 -11.43
N VAL A 132 8.64 20.65 -10.34
CA VAL A 132 9.16 20.72 -8.96
C VAL A 132 10.10 19.55 -8.70
N LEU A 133 9.76 18.35 -9.19
CA LEU A 133 10.53 17.14 -8.97
C LEU A 133 11.90 17.13 -9.67
N THR A 134 12.09 17.98 -10.67
CA THR A 134 13.35 18.09 -11.43
C THR A 134 14.20 19.27 -11.00
N SER A 135 13.85 19.96 -9.92
CA SER A 135 14.46 21.24 -9.54
C SER A 135 15.83 21.14 -8.86
N GLY A 136 16.26 19.95 -8.40
CA GLY A 136 17.50 19.75 -7.63
C GLY A 136 17.48 20.41 -6.25
N GLN A 137 16.28 20.65 -5.70
CA GLN A 137 16.09 21.35 -4.42
C GLN A 137 15.97 20.37 -3.24
N ALA A 138 16.25 20.89 -2.04
CA ALA A 138 16.04 20.15 -0.81
C ALA A 138 14.54 19.84 -0.59
N ILE A 139 14.28 18.66 -0.05
CA ILE A 139 12.95 18.23 0.40
C ILE A 139 12.94 18.25 1.93
N THR A 140 11.96 18.94 2.50
CA THR A 140 11.71 18.94 3.94
C THR A 140 10.41 18.21 4.22
N LEU A 141 10.46 17.27 5.15
CA LEU A 141 9.29 16.53 5.63
C LEU A 141 8.86 17.08 7.00
N THR A 142 7.57 17.26 7.20
CA THR A 142 7.00 17.55 8.53
C THR A 142 5.88 16.57 8.80
N ASN A 143 5.88 15.97 10.02
CA ASN A 143 4.89 15.00 10.42
C ASN A 143 4.52 15.24 11.89
N ALA A 144 3.24 15.44 12.17
CA ALA A 144 2.77 15.75 13.54
C ALA A 144 2.95 14.57 14.52
N GLN A 145 3.07 13.37 14.02
CA GLN A 145 3.26 12.13 14.81
C GLN A 145 4.76 11.80 14.99
N ILE A 146 5.61 12.31 14.11
CA ILE A 146 7.07 12.17 14.13
C ILE A 146 7.66 13.58 13.93
N PRO A 147 7.64 14.44 14.98
CA PRO A 147 7.99 15.86 14.85
C PRO A 147 9.40 16.10 14.29
N GLU A 148 10.33 15.21 14.58
CA GLU A 148 11.73 15.36 14.17
C GLU A 148 12.00 14.93 12.72
N MET A 149 10.98 14.58 11.96
CA MET A 149 11.11 14.20 10.55
C MET A 149 11.66 15.35 9.68
N ASP A 150 11.54 16.60 10.12
CA ASP A 150 12.11 17.79 9.51
C ASP A 150 13.65 17.85 9.57
N GLN A 151 14.29 17.01 10.39
CA GLN A 151 15.75 16.90 10.46
C GLN A 151 16.34 16.02 9.36
N LEU A 152 15.52 15.27 8.64
CA LEU A 152 15.98 14.48 7.50
C LEU A 152 16.39 15.39 6.34
N ILE A 153 17.57 15.13 5.79
CA ILE A 153 18.10 15.87 4.64
C ILE A 153 17.84 15.05 3.39
N LEU A 154 16.83 15.45 2.64
CA LEU A 154 16.42 14.83 1.39
C LEU A 154 16.54 15.84 0.24
N SER A 155 16.63 15.36 -0.98
CA SER A 155 16.71 16.17 -2.19
C SER A 155 15.88 15.58 -3.32
N THR A 156 15.46 16.40 -4.26
CA THR A 156 14.85 15.89 -5.50
C THR A 156 15.85 15.09 -6.36
N GLU A 157 17.14 15.12 -6.04
CA GLU A 157 18.17 14.27 -6.66
C GLU A 157 18.12 12.82 -6.14
N ASP A 158 17.51 12.60 -4.97
CA ASP A 158 17.36 11.26 -4.36
C ASP A 158 16.13 10.49 -4.91
N LEU A 159 15.34 11.12 -5.76
CA LEU A 159 14.13 10.53 -6.33
C LEU A 159 14.45 9.44 -7.35
N VAL A 160 13.76 8.32 -7.23
CA VAL A 160 13.78 7.25 -8.22
C VAL A 160 12.58 7.42 -9.16
N LEU A 161 12.84 7.71 -10.44
CA LEU A 161 11.79 7.87 -11.44
C LEU A 161 11.36 6.50 -11.98
N CYS A 162 10.07 6.23 -11.97
CA CYS A 162 9.44 5.00 -12.41
C CYS A 162 8.38 5.30 -13.48
N GLN A 163 8.20 4.37 -14.42
CA GLN A 163 7.14 4.42 -15.43
C GLN A 163 5.94 3.61 -14.92
N GLY A 164 5.06 4.26 -14.18
CA GLY A 164 3.88 3.64 -13.60
C GLY A 164 4.10 3.04 -12.21
N VAL A 165 2.98 2.85 -11.50
CA VAL A 165 2.95 2.33 -10.13
C VAL A 165 3.50 0.91 -10.00
N GLU A 166 3.43 0.09 -11.04
CA GLU A 166 3.97 -1.27 -10.99
C GLU A 166 5.49 -1.28 -10.87
N GLU A 167 6.17 -0.36 -11.57
CA GLU A 167 7.61 -0.20 -11.44
C GLU A 167 7.98 0.35 -10.06
N VAL A 168 7.18 1.28 -9.50
CA VAL A 168 7.32 1.73 -8.10
C VAL A 168 7.22 0.55 -7.16
N ALA A 169 6.17 -0.27 -7.29
CA ALA A 169 5.94 -1.42 -6.41
C ALA A 169 7.05 -2.46 -6.51
N GLN A 170 7.51 -2.76 -7.73
CA GLN A 170 8.60 -3.70 -7.97
C GLN A 170 9.92 -3.19 -7.37
N ALA A 171 10.17 -1.88 -7.40
CA ALA A 171 11.39 -1.28 -6.85
C ALA A 171 11.35 -1.17 -5.32
N ALA A 172 10.22 -0.74 -4.75
CA ALA A 172 10.07 -0.48 -3.32
C ALA A 172 9.72 -1.74 -2.50
N ASP A 173 8.89 -2.64 -3.04
CA ASP A 173 8.41 -3.86 -2.37
C ASP A 173 8.46 -5.08 -3.31
N PRO A 174 9.64 -5.50 -3.78
CA PRO A 174 9.75 -6.57 -4.77
C PRO A 174 9.10 -7.88 -4.31
N THR A 175 9.25 -8.24 -3.04
CA THR A 175 8.67 -9.46 -2.48
C THR A 175 7.14 -9.37 -2.38
N GLY A 176 6.62 -8.22 -1.95
CA GLY A 176 5.19 -7.96 -1.91
C GLY A 176 4.59 -7.94 -3.30
N TYR A 177 5.25 -7.26 -4.23
CA TYR A 177 4.85 -7.21 -5.64
C TYR A 177 4.78 -8.60 -6.26
N ASP A 178 5.82 -9.43 -6.12
CA ASP A 178 5.82 -10.81 -6.63
C ASP A 178 4.67 -11.64 -6.04
N ARG A 179 4.35 -11.44 -4.75
CA ARG A 179 3.22 -12.09 -4.10
C ARG A 179 1.89 -11.66 -4.72
N ILE A 180 1.70 -10.36 -4.98
CA ILE A 180 0.49 -9.86 -5.65
C ILE A 180 0.39 -10.41 -7.07
N GLN A 181 1.49 -10.43 -7.84
CA GLN A 181 1.49 -11.01 -9.19
C GLN A 181 1.14 -12.50 -9.18
N ALA A 182 1.63 -13.25 -8.18
CA ALA A 182 1.25 -14.65 -8.02
C ALA A 182 -0.26 -14.82 -7.72
N LEU A 183 -0.86 -13.92 -6.92
CA LEU A 183 -2.30 -13.93 -6.64
C LEU A 183 -3.17 -13.54 -7.84
N ARG A 184 -2.63 -12.74 -8.77
CA ARG A 184 -3.27 -12.34 -10.04
C ARG A 184 -3.11 -13.38 -11.15
N ALA A 185 -2.27 -14.38 -10.95
CA ALA A 185 -2.16 -15.45 -11.92
C ALA A 185 -3.50 -16.18 -12.09
N GLU A 186 -3.80 -16.64 -13.31
CA GLU A 186 -5.01 -17.42 -13.57
C GLU A 186 -5.08 -18.64 -12.63
N ALA A 187 -6.24 -18.83 -12.00
CA ALA A 187 -6.46 -19.98 -11.14
C ALA A 187 -6.51 -21.27 -11.96
N ASP A 188 -6.03 -22.34 -11.38
CA ASP A 188 -6.20 -23.67 -12.00
C ASP A 188 -7.70 -24.00 -12.16
N PRO A 189 -8.06 -24.85 -13.13
CA PRO A 189 -9.46 -25.12 -13.46
C PRO A 189 -10.31 -25.64 -12.30
N GLU A 190 -9.71 -26.38 -11.36
CA GLU A 190 -10.42 -26.93 -10.20
C GLU A 190 -10.74 -25.80 -9.21
N THR A 191 -9.76 -24.99 -8.84
CA THR A 191 -9.93 -23.81 -7.99
C THR A 191 -10.94 -22.83 -8.59
N ALA A 192 -10.80 -22.53 -9.89
CA ALA A 192 -11.73 -21.63 -10.57
C ALA A 192 -13.18 -22.16 -10.56
N GLN A 193 -13.35 -23.46 -10.71
CA GLN A 193 -14.68 -24.09 -10.63
C GLN A 193 -15.24 -24.02 -9.20
N GLN A 194 -14.45 -24.29 -8.17
CA GLN A 194 -14.85 -24.23 -6.77
C GLN A 194 -15.29 -22.81 -6.41
N VAL A 195 -14.50 -21.78 -6.76
CA VAL A 195 -14.84 -20.38 -6.50
C VAL A 195 -16.14 -20.01 -7.22
N ARG A 196 -16.29 -20.32 -8.52
CA ARG A 196 -17.53 -20.05 -9.27
C ARG A 196 -18.74 -20.69 -8.63
N GLN A 197 -18.62 -21.93 -8.12
CA GLN A 197 -19.71 -22.61 -7.42
C GLN A 197 -20.05 -21.93 -6.08
N ALA A 198 -19.02 -21.47 -5.36
CA ALA A 198 -19.19 -20.82 -4.07
C ALA A 198 -19.84 -19.43 -4.20
N VAL A 199 -19.54 -18.67 -5.26
CA VAL A 199 -20.09 -17.31 -5.45
C VAL A 199 -21.42 -17.29 -6.21
N ASN A 200 -21.72 -18.31 -7.02
CA ASN A 200 -22.89 -18.31 -7.88
C ASN A 200 -24.22 -18.19 -7.13
N GLY A 201 -25.05 -17.25 -7.55
CA GLY A 201 -26.36 -16.98 -6.95
C GLY A 201 -26.28 -16.34 -5.56
N ARG A 202 -25.12 -15.87 -5.15
CA ARG A 202 -24.91 -15.17 -3.89
C ARG A 202 -24.61 -13.69 -4.12
N ALA A 203 -24.85 -12.90 -3.07
CA ALA A 203 -24.55 -11.50 -3.02
C ALA A 203 -23.79 -11.16 -1.72
N TRP A 204 -22.81 -10.28 -1.83
CA TRP A 204 -22.06 -9.72 -0.71
C TRP A 204 -22.35 -8.24 -0.62
N ASN A 205 -22.38 -7.73 0.60
CA ASN A 205 -22.66 -6.33 0.88
C ASN A 205 -21.54 -5.77 1.76
N CYS A 206 -21.15 -4.52 1.50
CA CYS A 206 -20.37 -3.73 2.43
C CYS A 206 -20.97 -2.34 2.58
N TYR A 207 -20.62 -1.66 3.66
CA TYR A 207 -21.11 -0.32 3.96
C TYR A 207 -19.93 0.57 4.31
N ILE A 208 -19.70 1.60 3.50
CA ILE A 208 -18.55 2.51 3.61
C ILE A 208 -19.07 3.94 3.49
N ASP A 209 -18.78 4.78 4.46
CA ASP A 209 -19.10 6.23 4.45
C ASP A 209 -20.56 6.59 4.15
N GLY A 210 -21.48 5.79 4.59
CA GLY A 210 -22.89 6.01 4.33
C GLY A 210 -23.39 5.43 3.01
N ILE A 211 -22.53 4.79 2.22
CA ILE A 211 -22.85 4.14 0.94
C ILE A 211 -22.90 2.62 1.13
N SER A 212 -23.98 2.01 0.66
CA SER A 212 -24.10 0.55 0.63
C SER A 212 -23.70 0.05 -0.75
N TYR A 213 -22.72 -0.85 -0.79
CA TYR A 213 -22.30 -1.55 -2.00
C TYR A 213 -22.77 -2.99 -1.94
N GLN A 214 -23.25 -3.49 -3.05
CA GLN A 214 -23.63 -4.89 -3.22
C GLN A 214 -23.01 -5.44 -4.48
N ILE A 215 -22.33 -6.58 -4.39
CA ILE A 215 -21.93 -7.35 -5.55
C ILE A 215 -22.63 -8.69 -5.56
N ALA A 216 -23.17 -9.10 -6.73
CA ALA A 216 -23.81 -10.39 -6.91
C ALA A 216 -23.25 -11.08 -8.15
N PHE A 217 -23.05 -12.40 -8.04
CA PHE A 217 -22.51 -13.23 -9.12
C PHE A 217 -23.55 -14.20 -9.66
N SER A 218 -23.54 -14.39 -10.96
CA SER A 218 -24.42 -15.31 -11.67
C SER A 218 -23.68 -16.10 -12.74
N GLN A 219 -24.28 -17.22 -13.18
CA GLN A 219 -23.67 -18.04 -14.23
C GLN A 219 -23.83 -17.39 -15.62
N PRO A 220 -22.88 -17.66 -16.54
CA PRO A 220 -21.69 -18.50 -16.37
C PRO A 220 -20.54 -17.78 -15.68
N SER A 221 -20.46 -16.45 -15.80
CA SER A 221 -19.38 -15.60 -15.28
C SER A 221 -19.81 -14.14 -15.23
N ASP A 222 -21.09 -13.87 -14.99
CA ASP A 222 -21.63 -12.52 -14.94
C ASP A 222 -21.67 -12.00 -13.50
N PHE A 223 -21.51 -10.69 -13.33
CA PHE A 223 -21.74 -10.02 -12.07
C PHE A 223 -22.57 -8.75 -12.25
N THR A 224 -23.16 -8.33 -11.12
CA THR A 224 -23.75 -7.00 -10.95
C THR A 224 -23.13 -6.35 -9.72
N LEU A 225 -22.75 -5.09 -9.86
CA LEU A 225 -22.30 -4.24 -8.75
C LEU A 225 -23.27 -3.07 -8.66
N THR A 226 -23.86 -2.90 -7.47
CA THR A 226 -24.85 -1.86 -7.19
C THR A 226 -24.36 -1.01 -6.02
N ASP A 227 -24.42 0.29 -6.17
CA ASP A 227 -24.36 1.26 -5.09
C ASP A 227 -25.70 2.03 -4.99
N GLN A 228 -25.71 3.11 -4.20
CA GLN A 228 -26.93 3.92 -4.05
C GLN A 228 -27.36 4.67 -5.33
N ALA A 229 -26.44 4.91 -6.24
CA ALA A 229 -26.62 5.75 -7.42
C ALA A 229 -26.88 4.94 -8.69
N GLU A 230 -26.17 3.83 -8.86
CA GLU A 230 -26.19 3.05 -10.09
C GLU A 230 -26.01 1.54 -9.90
N THR A 231 -26.32 0.82 -10.96
CA THR A 231 -26.01 -0.60 -11.09
C THR A 231 -25.20 -0.82 -12.35
N VAL A 232 -24.00 -1.36 -12.20
CA VAL A 232 -23.16 -1.77 -13.32
C VAL A 232 -23.13 -3.27 -13.46
N THR A 233 -22.91 -3.76 -14.67
CA THR A 233 -22.82 -5.19 -14.98
C THR A 233 -21.53 -5.50 -15.71
N GLY A 234 -21.10 -6.74 -15.65
CA GLY A 234 -19.90 -7.18 -16.33
C GLY A 234 -19.70 -8.69 -16.27
N THR A 235 -18.52 -9.11 -16.68
CA THR A 235 -18.07 -10.50 -16.58
C THR A 235 -16.89 -10.61 -15.63
N TYR A 236 -16.70 -11.79 -15.03
CA TYR A 236 -15.59 -12.02 -14.13
C TYR A 236 -14.75 -13.24 -14.53
N THR A 237 -13.48 -13.18 -14.17
CA THR A 237 -12.54 -14.29 -14.18
C THR A 237 -12.09 -14.61 -12.76
N VAL A 238 -11.62 -15.83 -12.54
CA VAL A 238 -11.09 -16.28 -11.25
C VAL A 238 -9.59 -16.43 -11.37
N GLU A 239 -8.88 -15.74 -10.52
CA GLU A 239 -7.44 -15.76 -10.34
C GLU A 239 -7.08 -16.50 -9.05
N GLN A 240 -5.80 -16.69 -8.74
CA GLN A 240 -5.36 -17.45 -7.55
C GLN A 240 -5.84 -16.84 -6.23
N GLY A 241 -5.95 -15.51 -6.15
CA GLY A 241 -6.37 -14.81 -4.94
C GLY A 241 -7.43 -13.74 -5.17
N TYR A 242 -7.88 -13.55 -6.42
CA TYR A 242 -8.84 -12.50 -6.78
C TYR A 242 -9.95 -13.03 -7.68
N ILE A 243 -11.09 -12.33 -7.61
CA ILE A 243 -12.10 -12.36 -8.66
C ILE A 243 -11.96 -11.06 -9.43
N ALA A 244 -11.51 -11.14 -10.68
CA ALA A 244 -11.33 -9.98 -11.55
C ALA A 244 -12.61 -9.69 -12.32
N CYS A 245 -13.31 -8.61 -11.96
CA CYS A 245 -14.61 -8.19 -12.48
C CYS A 245 -14.44 -7.10 -13.53
N GLN A 246 -14.65 -7.42 -14.81
CA GLN A 246 -14.57 -6.44 -15.90
C GLN A 246 -15.94 -5.79 -16.14
N VAL A 247 -16.04 -4.49 -15.89
CA VAL A 247 -17.26 -3.69 -16.08
C VAL A 247 -17.51 -3.44 -17.57
N HIS A 248 -18.68 -3.79 -18.08
CA HIS A 248 -19.01 -3.67 -19.51
C HIS A 248 -19.02 -2.23 -20.02
N SER A 249 -19.52 -1.29 -19.21
CA SER A 249 -19.70 0.12 -19.63
C SER A 249 -18.40 0.90 -19.75
N SER A 250 -17.39 0.58 -18.91
CA SER A 250 -16.12 1.32 -18.83
C SER A 250 -14.91 0.52 -19.26
N GLY A 251 -15.03 -0.83 -19.31
CA GLY A 251 -13.89 -1.72 -19.47
C GLY A 251 -12.98 -1.82 -18.23
N ARG A 252 -13.28 -1.08 -17.16
CA ARG A 252 -12.52 -1.10 -15.91
C ARG A 252 -12.56 -2.50 -15.30
N VAL A 253 -11.44 -2.93 -14.75
CA VAL A 253 -11.36 -4.17 -13.98
C VAL A 253 -11.35 -3.83 -12.49
N VAL A 254 -12.20 -4.52 -11.73
CA VAL A 254 -12.27 -4.46 -10.28
C VAL A 254 -11.79 -5.79 -9.74
N GLU A 255 -10.69 -5.81 -9.05
CA GLU A 255 -10.11 -7.01 -8.43
C GLU A 255 -10.62 -7.14 -7.00
N ILE A 256 -11.31 -8.23 -6.69
CA ILE A 256 -11.88 -8.51 -5.38
C ILE A 256 -11.11 -9.65 -4.75
N PRO A 257 -10.33 -9.41 -3.68
CA PRO A 257 -9.65 -10.47 -2.96
C PRO A 257 -10.66 -11.46 -2.37
N TYR A 258 -10.33 -12.75 -2.39
CA TYR A 258 -11.12 -13.76 -1.72
C TYR A 258 -10.25 -14.67 -0.84
N GLN A 259 -10.87 -15.24 0.17
CA GLN A 259 -10.27 -16.27 1.01
C GLN A 259 -11.29 -17.36 1.35
N TRP A 260 -10.77 -18.57 1.58
CA TRP A 260 -11.57 -19.66 2.06
C TRP A 260 -11.58 -19.66 3.59
N GLU A 261 -12.77 -19.75 4.16
CA GLU A 261 -12.96 -19.91 5.59
C GLU A 261 -12.81 -21.38 6.02
N GLU A 262 -12.60 -21.62 7.32
CA GLU A 262 -12.44 -22.96 7.87
C GLU A 262 -13.68 -23.87 7.65
N ASP A 263 -14.86 -23.28 7.51
CA ASP A 263 -16.12 -24.00 7.24
C ASP A 263 -16.34 -24.31 5.75
N GLY A 264 -15.39 -23.93 4.89
CA GLY A 264 -15.46 -24.12 3.44
C GLY A 264 -16.33 -23.09 2.71
N SER A 265 -16.76 -22.02 3.38
CA SER A 265 -17.35 -20.85 2.74
C SER A 265 -16.27 -19.95 2.14
N ILE A 266 -16.67 -19.07 1.22
CA ILE A 266 -15.78 -18.05 0.64
C ILE A 266 -16.16 -16.68 1.19
N ASP A 267 -15.17 -15.94 1.64
CA ASP A 267 -15.30 -14.53 1.99
C ASP A 267 -14.67 -13.64 0.92
N LEU A 268 -15.26 -12.46 0.71
CA LEU A 268 -14.80 -11.47 -0.25
C LEU A 268 -14.44 -10.17 0.48
N ASP A 269 -13.21 -9.74 0.35
CA ASP A 269 -12.75 -8.48 0.94
C ASP A 269 -13.23 -7.28 0.10
N LEU A 270 -14.50 -6.94 0.25
CA LEU A 270 -15.10 -5.78 -0.40
C LEU A 270 -14.61 -4.46 0.20
N LEU A 271 -14.22 -4.43 1.47
CA LEU A 271 -13.74 -3.22 2.11
C LEU A 271 -12.47 -2.72 1.42
N SER A 272 -11.51 -3.60 1.17
CA SER A 272 -10.29 -3.23 0.46
C SER A 272 -10.53 -2.74 -0.98
N VAL A 273 -11.69 -3.04 -1.56
CA VAL A 273 -12.05 -2.65 -2.94
C VAL A 273 -12.76 -1.30 -2.97
N PHE A 274 -13.71 -1.08 -2.08
CA PHE A 274 -14.62 0.08 -2.13
C PHE A 274 -14.26 1.18 -1.14
N ASP A 275 -13.34 0.96 -0.19
CA ASP A 275 -12.74 2.01 0.64
C ASP A 275 -11.74 2.90 -0.17
N GLN A 276 -11.83 2.82 -1.49
CA GLN A 276 -11.06 3.67 -2.38
C GLN A 276 -11.84 4.96 -2.60
N ARG A 277 -11.64 5.90 -1.71
CA ARG A 277 -12.04 7.28 -1.99
C ARG A 277 -11.18 7.78 -3.14
N GLU A 278 -11.80 7.90 -4.29
CA GLU A 278 -11.30 8.79 -5.32
C GLU A 278 -11.33 10.19 -4.69
N GLY A 279 -10.13 10.73 -4.39
CA GLY A 279 -9.96 12.11 -3.96
C GLY A 279 -10.23 13.05 -5.13
#